data_c7082172f87061920f808b5ae0e35389
#
_entry.id   c7082172f87061920f808b5ae0e35389
#
_cell.length_a   1.000
_cell.length_b   1.000
_cell.length_c   1.000
_cell.angle_alpha   90.00
_cell.angle_beta   90.00
_cell.angle_gamma   90.00
#
_symmetry.space_group_name_H-M   'P 1'
#
loop_
_entity.id
_entity.type
_entity.pdbx_description
1 polymer ?
#
loop_
_entity_poly.entity_id
_entity_poly.type
_entity_poly.pdbx_seq_one_letter_code
_entity_poly.pdbx_strand_id
1 'polypeptide(L)'
;MAAYVVAQVHGVNDPAGFAEYRSRVTATLHAHGGKFLVRDGATRVLEGDWRPVLVILEFGDADQANEWYDSAAYQGLSELRRQSAVMELILVEGV
;
A
#
# COMPACT_ATOMS: atom_id res chain seq x y z
N MET A 1 -1.95 -9.73 17.16
CA MET A 1 -1.13 -8.53 16.90
C MET A 1 -1.48 -7.96 15.53
N ALA A 2 -1.70 -6.67 15.49
CA ALA A 2 -1.91 -6.00 14.21
C ALA A 2 -0.66 -6.12 13.33
N ALA A 3 -0.87 -6.11 12.02
CA ALA A 3 0.21 -6.07 11.06
C ALA A 3 -0.03 -4.92 10.08
N TYR A 4 1.05 -4.36 9.58
CA TYR A 4 1.00 -3.17 8.75
C TYR A 4 1.72 -3.43 7.44
N VAL A 5 1.12 -2.95 6.36
CA VAL A 5 1.82 -2.83 5.08
C VAL A 5 2.18 -1.37 4.91
N VAL A 6 3.47 -1.10 4.77
CA VAL A 6 3.99 0.26 4.61
C VAL A 6 4.52 0.39 3.18
N ALA A 7 4.03 1.38 2.47
CA ALA A 7 4.40 1.61 1.09
C ALA A 7 4.96 3.02 0.90
N GLN A 8 6.07 3.11 0.19
CA GLN A 8 6.64 4.39 -0.26
C GLN A 8 6.48 4.51 -1.76
N VAL A 9 6.01 5.66 -2.22
CA VAL A 9 5.92 5.96 -3.65
C VAL A 9 7.12 6.86 -4.01
N HIS A 10 8.02 6.34 -4.85
CA HIS A 10 9.20 7.08 -5.30
C HIS A 10 8.90 7.92 -6.53
N GLY A 11 8.00 7.49 -7.38
CA GLY A 11 7.61 8.22 -8.57
C GLY A 11 6.44 7.56 -9.27
N VAL A 12 5.74 8.33 -10.09
CA VAL A 12 4.60 7.85 -10.86
C VAL A 12 4.94 8.04 -12.34
N ASN A 13 4.99 6.92 -13.09
CA ASN A 13 5.31 6.91 -14.52
C ASN A 13 4.06 7.15 -15.36
N ASP A 14 2.93 6.60 -14.92
CA ASP A 14 1.65 6.65 -15.61
C ASP A 14 0.58 7.09 -14.60
N PRO A 15 0.28 8.40 -14.53
CA PRO A 15 -0.70 8.91 -13.56
C PRO A 15 -2.10 8.30 -13.74
N ALA A 16 -2.54 8.06 -14.98
CA ALA A 16 -3.85 7.49 -15.24
C ALA A 16 -3.94 6.04 -14.76
N GLY A 17 -2.92 5.23 -15.05
CA GLY A 17 -2.83 3.85 -14.58
C GLY A 17 -2.75 3.76 -13.05
N PHE A 18 -1.99 4.64 -12.43
CA PHE A 18 -1.87 4.67 -10.98
C PHE A 18 -3.18 5.09 -10.32
N ALA A 19 -3.89 6.06 -10.89
CA ALA A 19 -5.20 6.47 -10.41
C ALA A 19 -6.20 5.30 -10.48
N GLU A 20 -6.18 4.52 -11.55
CA GLU A 20 -7.01 3.32 -11.67
C GLU A 20 -6.68 2.30 -10.60
N TYR A 21 -5.39 2.01 -10.36
CA TYR A 21 -4.95 1.14 -9.27
C TYR A 21 -5.52 1.63 -7.93
N ARG A 22 -5.36 2.89 -7.62
CA ARG A 22 -5.80 3.48 -6.35
C ARG A 22 -7.31 3.41 -6.17
N SER A 23 -8.08 3.52 -7.25
CA SER A 23 -9.54 3.44 -7.16
C SER A 23 -10.04 2.02 -6.90
N ARG A 24 -9.24 0.99 -7.22
CA ARG A 24 -9.65 -0.42 -7.15
C ARG A 24 -9.07 -1.16 -5.95
N VAL A 25 -7.98 -0.68 -5.38
CA VAL A 25 -7.27 -1.39 -4.31
C VAL A 25 -8.08 -1.48 -3.02
N THR A 26 -8.91 -0.49 -2.72
CA THR A 26 -9.70 -0.41 -1.49
C THR A 26 -10.61 -1.64 -1.30
N ALA A 27 -11.29 -2.06 -2.37
CA ALA A 27 -12.16 -3.24 -2.30
C ALA A 27 -11.39 -4.51 -1.96
N THR A 28 -10.15 -4.65 -2.47
CA THR A 28 -9.33 -5.82 -2.15
C THR A 28 -8.90 -5.83 -0.68
N LEU A 29 -8.64 -4.65 -0.10
CA LEU A 29 -8.31 -4.53 1.32
C LEU A 29 -9.48 -4.95 2.20
N HIS A 30 -10.66 -4.41 1.92
CA HIS A 30 -11.85 -4.69 2.74
C HIS A 30 -12.21 -6.17 2.72
N ALA A 31 -11.98 -6.86 1.61
CA ALA A 31 -12.23 -8.29 1.51
C ALA A 31 -11.35 -9.12 2.47
N HIS A 32 -10.24 -8.56 2.96
CA HIS A 32 -9.31 -9.24 3.86
C HIS A 32 -9.17 -8.50 5.21
N GLY A 33 -10.13 -7.66 5.54
CA GLY A 33 -10.15 -6.95 6.83
C GLY A 33 -9.11 -5.85 6.96
N GLY A 34 -8.55 -5.39 5.84
CA GLY A 34 -7.57 -4.31 5.82
C GLY A 34 -8.22 -2.93 5.76
N LYS A 35 -7.50 -1.94 6.22
CA LYS A 35 -7.94 -0.54 6.14
C LYS A 35 -6.75 0.38 5.99
N PHE A 36 -6.99 1.56 5.41
CA PHE A 36 -5.97 2.61 5.36
C PHE A 36 -5.84 3.28 6.72
N LEU A 37 -4.62 3.45 7.19
CA LEU A 37 -4.30 4.33 8.32
C LEU A 37 -3.70 5.64 7.84
N VAL A 38 -2.84 5.58 6.82
CA VAL A 38 -2.25 6.75 6.19
C VAL A 38 -2.38 6.57 4.68
N ARG A 39 -2.87 7.60 4.01
CA ARG A 39 -2.99 7.61 2.56
C ARG A 39 -2.66 9.01 2.04
N ASP A 40 -1.39 9.21 1.68
CA ASP A 40 -0.89 10.48 1.13
C ASP A 40 -1.09 11.67 2.09
N GLY A 41 -1.00 11.43 3.40
CA GLY A 41 -1.10 12.51 4.36
C GLY A 41 0.05 13.49 4.25
N ALA A 42 -0.18 14.73 4.70
CA ALA A 42 0.86 15.75 4.72
C ALA A 42 2.05 15.25 5.56
N THR A 43 3.25 15.39 5.02
CA THR A 43 4.47 14.86 5.63
C THR A 43 5.41 16.00 5.97
N ARG A 44 5.95 15.97 7.19
CA ARG A 44 7.06 16.81 7.60
C ARG A 44 8.27 15.93 7.88
N VAL A 45 9.34 16.08 7.13
CA VAL A 45 10.58 15.35 7.39
C VAL A 45 11.27 15.98 8.59
N LEU A 46 11.39 15.21 9.67
CA LEU A 46 12.04 15.67 10.91
C LEU A 46 13.55 15.56 10.81
N GLU A 47 14.04 14.50 10.22
CA GLU A 47 15.46 14.26 10.02
C GLU A 47 15.66 13.37 8.80
N GLY A 48 16.77 13.59 8.12
CA GLY A 48 17.17 12.74 7.00
C GLY A 48 16.50 13.09 5.69
N ASP A 49 16.61 12.15 4.77
CA ASP A 49 16.12 12.28 3.39
C ASP A 49 14.99 11.28 3.20
N TRP A 50 13.76 11.77 3.01
CA TRP A 50 12.57 10.94 2.97
C TRP A 50 11.75 11.18 1.71
N ARG A 51 11.16 10.10 1.18
CA ARG A 51 10.19 10.22 0.08
C ARG A 51 8.84 10.68 0.63
N PRO A 52 8.22 11.72 0.05
CA PRO A 52 7.08 12.38 0.67
C PRO A 52 5.79 11.57 0.69
N VAL A 53 5.62 10.61 -0.23
CA VAL A 53 4.35 9.88 -0.33
C VAL A 53 4.45 8.56 0.43
N LEU A 54 3.62 8.44 1.45
CA LEU A 54 3.58 7.28 2.33
C LEU A 54 2.15 6.76 2.44
N VAL A 55 2.01 5.44 2.37
CA VAL A 55 0.74 4.75 2.59
C VAL A 55 0.96 3.70 3.67
N ILE A 56 0.07 3.65 4.66
CA ILE A 56 0.09 2.62 5.69
C ILE A 56 -1.27 1.95 5.73
N LEU A 57 -1.26 0.62 5.62
CA LEU A 57 -2.44 -0.23 5.74
C LEU A 57 -2.34 -1.01 7.04
N GLU A 58 -3.49 -1.28 7.66
CA GLU A 58 -3.55 -2.12 8.85
C GLU A 58 -4.40 -3.36 8.58
N PHE A 59 -3.92 -4.51 9.05
CA PHE A 59 -4.65 -5.78 9.07
C PHE A 59 -4.69 -6.29 10.51
N GLY A 60 -5.64 -7.19 10.80
CA GLY A 60 -5.78 -7.76 12.12
C GLY A 60 -4.56 -8.57 12.56
N ASP A 61 -3.90 -9.23 11.61
CA ASP A 61 -2.67 -9.99 11.84
C ASP A 61 -1.88 -10.14 10.52
N ALA A 62 -0.68 -10.71 10.63
CA ALA A 62 0.19 -10.91 9.48
C ALA A 62 -0.39 -11.89 8.47
N ASP A 63 -1.14 -12.90 8.93
CA ASP A 63 -1.75 -13.89 8.04
C ASP A 63 -2.76 -13.23 7.11
N GLN A 64 -3.61 -12.35 7.64
CA GLN A 64 -4.57 -11.60 6.82
C GLN A 64 -3.87 -10.70 5.81
N ALA A 65 -2.79 -10.05 6.21
CA ALA A 65 -2.01 -9.20 5.30
C ALA A 65 -1.39 -10.01 4.18
N ASN A 66 -0.82 -11.18 4.50
CA ASN A 66 -0.25 -12.08 3.51
C ASN A 66 -1.32 -12.62 2.57
N GLU A 67 -2.48 -13.00 3.09
CA GLU A 67 -3.60 -13.46 2.27
C GLU A 67 -4.06 -12.39 1.28
N TRP A 68 -4.14 -11.13 1.74
CA TRP A 68 -4.46 -10.02 0.87
C TRP A 68 -3.43 -9.86 -0.24
N TYR A 69 -2.16 -9.81 0.12
CA TYR A 69 -1.09 -9.59 -0.87
C TYR A 69 -1.04 -10.72 -1.90
N ASP A 70 -1.21 -11.95 -1.45
CA ASP A 70 -1.13 -13.14 -2.31
C ASP A 70 -2.45 -13.44 -3.04
N SER A 71 -3.53 -12.69 -2.75
CA SER A 71 -4.82 -12.91 -3.39
C SER A 71 -4.77 -12.63 -4.89
N ALA A 72 -5.54 -13.38 -5.67
CA ALA A 72 -5.64 -13.16 -7.11
C ALA A 72 -6.14 -11.75 -7.42
N ALA A 73 -7.06 -11.23 -6.61
CA ALA A 73 -7.61 -9.89 -6.78
C ALA A 73 -6.52 -8.82 -6.65
N TYR A 74 -5.69 -8.89 -5.60
CA TYR A 74 -4.61 -7.91 -5.44
C TYR A 74 -3.50 -8.12 -6.45
N GLN A 75 -3.08 -9.35 -6.69
CA GLN A 75 -2.00 -9.62 -7.63
C GLN A 75 -2.35 -9.18 -9.06
N GLY A 76 -3.62 -9.29 -9.44
CA GLY A 76 -4.08 -8.74 -10.71
C GLY A 76 -3.93 -7.23 -10.80
N LEU A 77 -4.16 -6.52 -9.69
CA LEU A 77 -3.95 -5.07 -9.61
C LEU A 77 -2.48 -4.68 -9.48
N SER A 78 -1.68 -5.51 -8.83
CA SER A 78 -0.26 -5.18 -8.58
C SER A 78 0.54 -5.03 -9.86
N GLU A 79 0.15 -5.71 -10.93
CA GLU A 79 0.77 -5.54 -12.24
C GLU A 79 0.58 -4.11 -12.76
N LEU A 80 -0.65 -3.60 -12.66
CA LEU A 80 -0.96 -2.20 -13.03
C LEU A 80 -0.13 -1.23 -12.18
N ARG A 81 0.00 -1.48 -10.89
CA ARG A 81 0.83 -0.67 -9.99
C ARG A 81 2.29 -0.64 -10.43
N ARG A 82 2.88 -1.80 -10.72
CA ARG A 82 4.29 -1.89 -11.12
C ARG A 82 4.56 -1.16 -12.43
N GLN A 83 3.62 -1.19 -13.36
CA GLN A 83 3.73 -0.48 -14.62
C GLN A 83 3.55 1.03 -14.47
N SER A 84 2.82 1.47 -13.45
CA SER A 84 2.39 2.85 -13.29
C SER A 84 3.26 3.66 -12.35
N ALA A 85 3.93 3.03 -11.38
CA ALA A 85 4.67 3.72 -10.33
C ALA A 85 5.86 2.90 -9.84
N VAL A 86 6.85 3.61 -9.31
CA VAL A 86 7.99 3.01 -8.61
C VAL A 86 7.69 3.08 -7.12
N MET A 87 7.46 1.92 -6.51
CA MET A 87 7.07 1.81 -5.11
C MET A 87 7.85 0.72 -4.40
N GLU A 88 7.93 0.84 -3.09
CA GLU A 88 8.43 -0.21 -2.21
C GLU A 88 7.37 -0.50 -1.16
N LEU A 89 7.14 -1.78 -0.88
CA LEU A 89 6.18 -2.23 0.12
C LEU A 89 6.87 -3.19 1.08
N ILE A 90 6.57 -3.03 2.37
CA ILE A 90 6.99 -3.99 3.40
C ILE A 90 5.78 -4.39 4.23
N LEU A 91 5.86 -5.58 4.81
CA LEU A 91 4.93 -6.04 5.83
C LEU A 91 5.69 -6.09 7.15
N VAL A 92 5.14 -5.44 8.18
CA VAL A 92 5.75 -5.40 9.50
C VAL A 92 4.69 -5.68 10.56
N GLU A 93 5.04 -6.51 11.54
CA GLU A 93 4.14 -6.78 12.66
C GLU A 93 4.22 -5.66 13.70
N GLY A 94 3.07 -5.34 14.27
CA GLY A 94 2.98 -4.40 15.36
C GLY A 94 3.39 -5.00 16.71
N VAL A 95 3.33 -4.21 17.72
CA VAL A 95 3.61 -4.63 19.10
C VAL A 95 2.43 -5.37 19.74
#